data_8d3782ec9749b01542aed5ae9f62b3e2
#
_entry.id   8d3782ec9749b01542aed5ae9f62b3e2
#
_cell.length_a   1.000
_cell.length_b   1.000
_cell.length_c   1.000
_cell.angle_alpha   90.00
_cell.angle_beta   90.00
_cell.angle_gamma   90.00
#
_symmetry.space_group_name_H-M   'P 1'
#
loop_
_entity.id
_entity.type
_entity.pdbx_description
1 polymer ?
#
loop_
_entity_poly.entity_id
_entity_poly.type
_entity_poly.pdbx_seq_one_letter_code
_entity_poly.pdbx_strand_id
1 'polypeptide(L)'
;SIRRDLSRREEESIRLRRAGLLISSRPHLNETLEAILQMALEVTDAEYGNFWLVDKSGEFLRMAAMVSKGLGHPNKNDIYLNQTSVTSWVANHRQAICIPDLRDGFWASIYMPFDRNLEMRSELAVPLIGASGRLEGVLNLESPVVNAFTEEDSLLLQALANQAVTAIQDVLLLDALKGVTERLITEPCRDVLVHLAGLAAGLLNASSSAIWLVEGDELALVAANPGHEHDNHVPIRSSLVGQVIVQREPVISNDVRNDPRFYRQDLARAQKWTRALILPITTAEDCQPVGAFSVFGVVTEPGRFAESDWDRKVLTILTDYAALAVLNDSHQEQIRDVQAQRYAAETFAALGDVAANLLHQLNNKMGTIPVRIEGIQDKSHAALEADPYLAKNLDEIGRSAREAMRVVHDNMALMQPIQLVAVDLLSSIHEAIAIVGLPSGVQVEIADFSHLPPVMAGIRSLPLIFANLLENAASAMQGSGQVSLSGFRQDGWVIVEVSDTGPGIASDLHGRIFEFNYSAQEGGQAGKLGFGLWWTKTMMARLGGKISVESDGQQGATFRLKFPVSGEALGEDGGE
;
A
#
# COMPACT_ATOMS: atom_id res chain seq x y z
N SER A 1 -36.41 17.69 -53.92
CA SER A 1 -35.54 16.58 -53.51
C SER A 1 -34.59 16.99 -52.40
N ILE A 2 -33.65 17.90 -52.57
CA ILE A 2 -32.62 18.27 -51.56
C ILE A 2 -33.21 18.78 -50.22
N ARG A 3 -34.29 19.53 -50.18
CA ARG A 3 -34.95 19.97 -48.95
C ARG A 3 -35.61 18.83 -48.18
N ARG A 4 -36.15 17.80 -48.86
CA ARG A 4 -36.70 16.61 -48.19
C ARG A 4 -35.60 15.76 -47.59
N ASP A 5 -34.46 15.62 -48.27
CA ASP A 5 -33.31 14.85 -47.79
C ASP A 5 -32.64 15.54 -46.60
N LEU A 6 -32.53 16.88 -46.61
CA LEU A 6 -32.01 17.64 -45.45
C LEU A 6 -32.95 17.54 -44.24
N SER A 7 -34.27 17.68 -44.45
CA SER A 7 -35.24 17.54 -43.35
C SER A 7 -35.24 16.14 -42.75
N ARG A 8 -35.10 15.09 -43.57
CA ARG A 8 -34.99 13.70 -43.13
C ARG A 8 -33.72 13.47 -42.32
N ARG A 9 -32.57 13.98 -42.74
CA ARG A 9 -31.31 13.90 -41.99
C ARG A 9 -31.32 14.69 -40.68
N GLU A 10 -32.00 15.85 -40.65
CA GLU A 10 -32.22 16.59 -39.40
C GLU A 10 -33.12 15.81 -38.41
N GLU A 11 -34.22 15.23 -38.92
CA GLU A 11 -35.08 14.38 -38.07
C GLU A 11 -34.36 13.14 -37.55
N GLU A 12 -33.55 12.47 -38.37
CA GLU A 12 -32.71 11.34 -37.99
C GLU A 12 -31.66 11.75 -36.95
N SER A 13 -31.00 12.90 -37.12
CA SER A 13 -30.04 13.43 -36.15
C SER A 13 -30.69 13.79 -34.80
N ILE A 14 -31.91 14.33 -34.81
CA ILE A 14 -32.68 14.65 -33.60
C ILE A 14 -33.15 13.38 -32.92
N ARG A 15 -33.54 12.33 -33.65
CA ARG A 15 -33.92 11.02 -33.09
C ARG A 15 -32.74 10.32 -32.47
N LEU A 16 -31.56 10.33 -33.13
CA LEU A 16 -30.32 9.77 -32.58
C LEU A 16 -29.85 10.51 -31.30
N ARG A 17 -29.94 11.85 -31.25
CA ARG A 17 -29.67 12.61 -30.01
C ARG A 17 -30.64 12.30 -28.90
N ARG A 18 -31.94 12.15 -29.23
CA ARG A 18 -32.97 11.79 -28.24
C ARG A 18 -32.78 10.39 -27.71
N ALA A 19 -32.30 9.47 -28.55
CA ALA A 19 -31.87 8.13 -28.19
C ALA A 19 -30.72 8.17 -27.18
N GLY A 20 -29.65 8.92 -27.47
CA GLY A 20 -28.50 9.06 -26.58
C GLY A 20 -28.88 9.57 -25.18
N LEU A 21 -29.82 10.54 -25.08
CA LEU A 21 -30.31 11.06 -23.81
C LEU A 21 -31.17 10.07 -23.05
N LEU A 22 -31.99 9.25 -23.73
CA LEU A 22 -32.83 8.22 -23.10
C LEU A 22 -32.00 7.04 -22.58
N ILE A 23 -30.92 6.70 -23.28
CA ILE A 23 -29.98 5.61 -22.91
C ILE A 23 -29.22 5.97 -21.63
N SER A 24 -28.74 7.22 -21.51
CA SER A 24 -27.97 7.67 -20.35
C SER A 24 -28.78 7.76 -19.03
N SER A 25 -30.09 7.68 -19.08
CA SER A 25 -30.97 7.84 -17.89
C SER A 25 -31.51 6.54 -17.31
N ARG A 26 -31.23 5.36 -17.91
CA ARG A 26 -31.80 4.08 -17.49
C ARG A 26 -30.84 3.25 -16.65
N PRO A 27 -31.26 2.75 -15.47
CA PRO A 27 -30.39 2.02 -14.56
C PRO A 27 -30.12 0.57 -14.95
N HIS A 28 -30.89 -0.01 -15.92
CA HIS A 28 -30.79 -1.42 -16.29
C HIS A 28 -30.40 -1.59 -17.76
N LEU A 29 -29.34 -2.37 -18.02
CA LEU A 29 -28.84 -2.65 -19.37
C LEU A 29 -29.91 -3.15 -20.31
N ASN A 30 -30.73 -4.13 -19.87
CA ASN A 30 -31.78 -4.73 -20.69
C ASN A 30 -32.80 -3.69 -21.19
N GLU A 31 -33.24 -2.79 -20.31
CA GLU A 31 -34.17 -1.71 -20.68
C GLU A 31 -33.58 -0.77 -21.72
N THR A 32 -32.26 -0.51 -21.62
CA THR A 32 -31.54 0.31 -22.59
C THR A 32 -31.46 -0.38 -23.94
N LEU A 33 -31.12 -1.67 -23.97
CA LEU A 33 -31.04 -2.46 -25.20
C LEU A 33 -32.42 -2.62 -25.86
N GLU A 34 -33.48 -2.86 -25.08
CA GLU A 34 -34.86 -2.90 -25.57
C GLU A 34 -35.29 -1.58 -26.20
N ALA A 35 -34.92 -0.44 -25.60
CA ALA A 35 -35.20 0.88 -26.19
C ALA A 35 -34.48 1.11 -27.51
N ILE A 36 -33.25 0.64 -27.65
CA ILE A 36 -32.50 0.70 -28.90
C ILE A 36 -33.17 -0.17 -29.98
N LEU A 37 -33.59 -1.40 -29.60
CA LEU A 37 -34.34 -2.27 -30.51
C LEU A 37 -35.66 -1.63 -30.94
N GLN A 38 -36.42 -1.07 -30.01
CA GLN A 38 -37.66 -0.40 -30.31
C GLN A 38 -37.48 0.72 -31.37
N MET A 39 -36.44 1.54 -31.19
CA MET A 39 -36.09 2.57 -32.15
C MET A 39 -35.69 1.99 -33.52
N ALA A 40 -34.91 0.91 -33.53
CA ALA A 40 -34.51 0.23 -34.75
C ALA A 40 -35.74 -0.28 -35.54
N LEU A 41 -36.71 -0.91 -34.83
CA LEU A 41 -37.96 -1.40 -35.42
C LEU A 41 -38.88 -0.27 -35.90
N GLU A 42 -38.86 0.91 -35.27
CA GLU A 42 -39.67 2.07 -35.69
C GLU A 42 -39.20 2.72 -36.98
N VAL A 43 -37.89 2.65 -37.26
CA VAL A 43 -37.28 3.33 -38.41
C VAL A 43 -36.95 2.39 -39.56
N THR A 44 -37.07 1.07 -39.38
CA THR A 44 -36.85 0.05 -40.41
C THR A 44 -38.11 -0.76 -40.66
N ASP A 45 -38.15 -1.53 -41.73
CA ASP A 45 -39.21 -2.50 -42.02
C ASP A 45 -39.04 -3.82 -41.28
N ALA A 46 -38.28 -3.82 -40.16
CA ALA A 46 -38.10 -4.98 -39.30
C ALA A 46 -39.36 -5.24 -38.45
N GLU A 47 -39.71 -6.50 -38.28
CA GLU A 47 -40.75 -6.96 -37.36
C GLU A 47 -40.19 -7.54 -36.07
N TYR A 48 -38.90 -7.93 -36.11
CA TYR A 48 -38.24 -8.61 -34.99
C TYR A 48 -36.81 -8.09 -34.86
N GLY A 49 -36.38 -7.91 -33.61
CA GLY A 49 -35.02 -7.52 -33.29
C GLY A 49 -34.53 -8.13 -31.99
N ASN A 50 -33.25 -8.45 -31.93
CA ASN A 50 -32.62 -9.00 -30.72
C ASN A 50 -31.18 -8.57 -30.55
N PHE A 51 -30.74 -8.53 -29.26
CA PHE A 51 -29.36 -8.42 -28.86
C PHE A 51 -28.85 -9.73 -28.30
N TRP A 52 -27.73 -10.19 -28.84
CA TRP A 52 -26.96 -11.30 -28.34
C TRP A 52 -25.66 -10.78 -27.75
N LEU A 53 -25.39 -10.99 -26.47
CA LEU A 53 -24.16 -10.58 -25.83
C LEU A 53 -23.26 -11.78 -25.59
N VAL A 54 -21.96 -11.57 -25.77
CA VAL A 54 -20.93 -12.57 -25.44
C VAL A 54 -20.92 -12.78 -23.93
N ASP A 55 -20.96 -14.03 -23.49
CA ASP A 55 -20.88 -14.35 -22.07
C ASP A 55 -19.47 -14.17 -21.50
N LYS A 56 -19.34 -14.32 -20.18
CA LYS A 56 -18.04 -14.16 -19.47
C LYS A 56 -16.97 -15.17 -19.89
N SER A 57 -17.36 -16.34 -20.42
CA SER A 57 -16.41 -17.35 -20.92
C SER A 57 -15.88 -17.02 -22.31
N GLY A 58 -16.59 -16.19 -23.07
CA GLY A 58 -16.29 -15.89 -24.47
C GLY A 58 -16.68 -17.02 -25.44
N GLU A 59 -17.45 -18.02 -24.99
CA GLU A 59 -17.82 -19.21 -25.80
C GLU A 59 -19.25 -19.14 -26.32
N PHE A 60 -20.12 -18.36 -25.66
CA PHE A 60 -21.54 -18.31 -25.95
C PHE A 60 -22.00 -16.90 -26.24
N LEU A 61 -23.04 -16.82 -27.07
CA LEU A 61 -23.87 -15.64 -27.22
C LEU A 61 -25.17 -15.87 -26.45
N ARG A 62 -25.47 -15.00 -25.50
CA ARG A 62 -26.70 -15.05 -24.69
C ARG A 62 -27.61 -13.91 -25.08
N MET A 63 -28.89 -14.21 -25.23
CA MET A 63 -29.88 -13.19 -25.54
C MET A 63 -30.07 -12.23 -24.35
N ALA A 64 -29.77 -10.95 -24.55
CA ALA A 64 -29.91 -9.89 -23.55
C ALA A 64 -31.23 -9.12 -23.68
N ALA A 65 -31.66 -8.86 -24.90
CA ALA A 65 -32.89 -8.12 -25.19
C ALA A 65 -33.55 -8.59 -26.48
N MET A 66 -34.87 -8.46 -26.55
CA MET A 66 -35.65 -8.80 -27.71
C MET A 66 -36.92 -7.93 -27.79
N VAL A 67 -37.24 -7.45 -28.97
CA VAL A 67 -38.48 -6.71 -29.26
C VAL A 67 -39.12 -7.26 -30.56
N SER A 68 -40.44 -7.41 -30.54
CA SER A 68 -41.22 -7.85 -31.72
C SER A 68 -42.52 -7.08 -31.88
N LYS A 69 -42.92 -6.85 -33.12
CA LYS A 69 -44.24 -6.24 -33.46
C LYS A 69 -45.34 -7.31 -33.39
N GLY A 70 -45.76 -7.68 -32.16
CA GLY A 70 -46.91 -8.55 -31.98
C GLY A 70 -46.67 -10.05 -31.94
N LEU A 71 -45.44 -10.49 -31.86
CA LEU A 71 -45.05 -11.91 -31.77
C LEU A 71 -44.71 -12.30 -30.32
N GLY A 72 -45.06 -13.53 -29.93
CA GLY A 72 -44.79 -14.03 -28.60
C GLY A 72 -43.27 -14.15 -28.31
N HIS A 73 -42.92 -14.26 -27.02
CA HIS A 73 -41.52 -14.46 -26.60
C HIS A 73 -41.11 -15.93 -26.79
N PRO A 74 -40.17 -16.22 -27.67
CA PRO A 74 -39.68 -17.58 -27.88
C PRO A 74 -38.74 -18.04 -26.75
N ASN A 75 -38.43 -19.33 -26.76
CA ASN A 75 -37.50 -19.91 -25.80
C ASN A 75 -36.07 -19.36 -26.02
N LYS A 76 -35.47 -18.88 -24.94
CA LYS A 76 -34.11 -18.35 -24.93
C LYS A 76 -33.08 -19.49 -24.89
N ASN A 77 -32.48 -19.87 -25.99
CA ASN A 77 -31.37 -20.80 -26.02
C ASN A 77 -30.07 -20.04 -26.29
N ASP A 78 -29.02 -20.32 -25.53
CA ASP A 78 -27.69 -19.76 -25.80
C ASP A 78 -27.17 -20.30 -27.14
N ILE A 79 -26.48 -19.44 -27.92
CA ILE A 79 -25.85 -19.80 -29.19
C ILE A 79 -24.36 -19.95 -28.98
N TYR A 80 -23.80 -21.12 -29.29
CA TYR A 80 -22.35 -21.28 -29.26
C TYR A 80 -21.68 -20.51 -30.40
N LEU A 81 -20.56 -19.83 -30.15
CA LEU A 81 -19.80 -19.13 -31.19
C LEU A 81 -19.27 -20.07 -32.29
N ASN A 82 -19.03 -21.33 -31.99
CA ASN A 82 -18.66 -22.36 -32.95
C ASN A 82 -19.87 -23.01 -33.66
N GLN A 83 -21.11 -22.64 -33.29
CA GLN A 83 -22.33 -23.13 -33.94
C GLN A 83 -22.54 -22.45 -35.28
N THR A 84 -23.05 -23.20 -36.26
CA THR A 84 -23.38 -22.63 -37.58
C THR A 84 -24.70 -21.88 -37.50
N SER A 85 -24.64 -20.53 -37.48
CA SER A 85 -25.78 -19.63 -37.52
C SER A 85 -25.38 -18.29 -38.13
N VAL A 86 -26.31 -17.48 -38.61
CA VAL A 86 -26.06 -16.11 -39.10
C VAL A 86 -25.42 -15.26 -37.99
N THR A 87 -25.98 -15.32 -36.76
CA THR A 87 -25.46 -14.58 -35.61
C THR A 87 -24.02 -14.97 -35.28
N SER A 88 -23.70 -16.29 -35.27
CA SER A 88 -22.31 -16.74 -35.02
C SER A 88 -21.38 -16.37 -36.19
N TRP A 89 -21.87 -16.36 -37.40
CA TRP A 89 -21.10 -15.90 -38.54
C TRP A 89 -20.69 -14.43 -38.40
N VAL A 90 -21.63 -13.55 -38.05
CA VAL A 90 -21.37 -12.12 -37.81
C VAL A 90 -20.41 -11.91 -36.66
N ALA A 91 -20.59 -12.67 -35.56
CA ALA A 91 -19.70 -12.64 -34.41
C ALA A 91 -18.26 -13.00 -34.78
N ASN A 92 -18.06 -14.08 -35.55
CA ASN A 92 -16.75 -14.59 -35.91
C ASN A 92 -16.04 -13.74 -36.98
N HIS A 93 -16.79 -13.24 -37.99
CA HIS A 93 -16.22 -12.43 -39.06
C HIS A 93 -16.14 -10.93 -38.72
N ARG A 94 -16.86 -10.50 -37.68
CA ARG A 94 -16.91 -9.09 -37.20
C ARG A 94 -17.32 -8.13 -38.30
N GLN A 95 -18.19 -8.56 -39.18
CA GLN A 95 -18.68 -7.79 -40.33
C GLN A 95 -20.19 -7.70 -40.27
N ALA A 96 -20.73 -6.50 -40.55
CA ALA A 96 -22.15 -6.30 -40.75
C ALA A 96 -22.61 -7.00 -42.05
N ILE A 97 -23.81 -7.55 -42.02
CA ILE A 97 -24.37 -8.26 -43.15
C ILE A 97 -25.85 -7.89 -43.34
N CYS A 98 -26.20 -7.69 -44.59
CA CYS A 98 -27.59 -7.54 -45.05
C CYS A 98 -27.94 -8.72 -45.95
N ILE A 99 -28.86 -9.58 -45.53
CA ILE A 99 -29.29 -10.79 -46.24
C ILE A 99 -30.63 -10.51 -46.88
N PRO A 100 -30.71 -10.45 -48.20
CA PRO A 100 -31.95 -10.11 -48.89
C PRO A 100 -32.99 -11.24 -48.86
N ASP A 101 -32.56 -12.50 -48.90
CA ASP A 101 -33.43 -13.67 -48.70
C ASP A 101 -32.70 -14.78 -47.90
N LEU A 102 -33.21 -15.09 -46.74
CA LEU A 102 -32.70 -16.14 -45.85
C LEU A 102 -32.88 -17.55 -46.40
N ARG A 103 -33.70 -17.72 -47.45
CA ARG A 103 -33.93 -19.01 -48.11
C ARG A 103 -33.04 -19.20 -49.32
N ASP A 104 -32.16 -18.26 -49.62
CA ASP A 104 -31.31 -18.31 -50.81
C ASP A 104 -29.85 -18.66 -50.47
N GLY A 105 -29.25 -19.46 -51.33
CA GLY A 105 -27.83 -19.78 -51.35
C GLY A 105 -27.23 -20.29 -50.01
N PHE A 106 -26.08 -19.74 -49.68
CA PHE A 106 -25.34 -20.08 -48.46
C PHE A 106 -26.14 -19.81 -47.18
N TRP A 107 -26.89 -18.73 -47.12
CA TRP A 107 -27.63 -18.29 -45.95
C TRP A 107 -28.73 -19.27 -45.55
N ALA A 108 -29.38 -19.92 -46.50
CA ALA A 108 -30.37 -20.96 -46.25
C ALA A 108 -29.80 -22.15 -45.50
N SER A 109 -28.49 -22.42 -45.63
CA SER A 109 -27.82 -23.53 -44.99
C SER A 109 -27.42 -23.27 -43.54
N ILE A 110 -27.31 -21.99 -43.11
CA ILE A 110 -26.88 -21.59 -41.80
C ILE A 110 -27.94 -20.80 -41.00
N TYR A 111 -29.03 -20.40 -41.65
CA TYR A 111 -30.10 -19.71 -40.95
C TYR A 111 -30.80 -20.64 -39.98
N MET A 112 -30.88 -20.18 -38.75
CA MET A 112 -31.58 -20.87 -37.67
C MET A 112 -32.75 -19.99 -37.22
N PRO A 113 -34.00 -20.31 -37.62
CA PRO A 113 -35.16 -19.52 -37.21
C PRO A 113 -35.32 -19.56 -35.70
N PHE A 114 -35.49 -18.41 -35.12
CA PHE A 114 -35.66 -18.27 -33.68
C PHE A 114 -37.01 -18.87 -33.21
N ASP A 115 -38.07 -18.68 -33.98
CA ASP A 115 -39.31 -19.40 -33.85
C ASP A 115 -39.66 -20.07 -35.17
N ARG A 116 -39.89 -21.38 -35.15
CA ARG A 116 -40.26 -22.17 -36.34
C ARG A 116 -41.58 -21.77 -36.97
N ASN A 117 -42.42 -21.06 -36.21
CA ASN A 117 -43.73 -20.58 -36.66
C ASN A 117 -43.61 -19.21 -37.38
N LEU A 118 -42.44 -18.58 -37.33
CA LEU A 118 -42.18 -17.27 -37.98
C LEU A 118 -41.39 -17.46 -39.25
N GLU A 119 -41.99 -17.09 -40.39
CA GLU A 119 -41.34 -17.16 -41.68
C GLU A 119 -40.59 -15.86 -41.98
N MET A 120 -39.44 -15.67 -41.35
CA MET A 120 -38.55 -14.55 -41.70
C MET A 120 -37.87 -14.77 -43.06
N ARG A 121 -37.71 -13.71 -43.81
CA ARG A 121 -37.20 -13.73 -45.18
C ARG A 121 -35.93 -12.93 -45.39
N SER A 122 -35.73 -11.86 -44.65
CA SER A 122 -34.51 -11.07 -44.71
C SER A 122 -33.98 -10.74 -43.31
N GLU A 123 -32.68 -10.57 -43.21
CA GLU A 123 -31.99 -10.27 -41.94
C GLU A 123 -30.93 -9.19 -42.17
N LEU A 124 -30.85 -8.25 -41.22
CA LEU A 124 -29.76 -7.30 -41.08
C LEU A 124 -29.10 -7.52 -39.72
N ALA A 125 -27.83 -7.92 -39.74
CA ALA A 125 -27.07 -8.22 -38.55
C ALA A 125 -25.76 -7.43 -38.47
N VAL A 126 -25.48 -6.83 -37.32
CA VAL A 126 -24.28 -6.04 -37.09
C VAL A 126 -23.54 -6.49 -35.82
N PRO A 127 -22.21 -6.57 -35.84
CA PRO A 127 -21.43 -6.91 -34.66
C PRO A 127 -21.35 -5.72 -33.71
N LEU A 128 -21.39 -6.01 -32.41
CA LEU A 128 -21.15 -5.05 -31.34
C LEU A 128 -19.66 -5.11 -30.98
N ILE A 129 -18.88 -4.19 -31.54
CA ILE A 129 -17.43 -4.19 -31.33
C ILE A 129 -17.07 -3.03 -30.41
N GLY A 130 -16.52 -3.35 -29.24
CA GLY A 130 -16.03 -2.37 -28.27
C GLY A 130 -14.81 -1.60 -28.79
N ALA A 131 -14.50 -0.52 -28.11
CA ALA A 131 -13.40 0.37 -28.46
C ALA A 131 -12.03 -0.34 -28.47
N SER A 132 -11.85 -1.37 -27.62
CA SER A 132 -10.66 -2.23 -27.57
C SER A 132 -10.61 -3.29 -28.68
N GLY A 133 -11.56 -3.29 -29.61
CA GLY A 133 -11.71 -4.32 -30.65
C GLY A 133 -12.32 -5.62 -30.13
N ARG A 134 -12.80 -5.67 -28.87
CA ARG A 134 -13.48 -6.83 -28.32
C ARG A 134 -14.88 -6.95 -28.88
N LEU A 135 -15.28 -8.18 -29.24
CA LEU A 135 -16.66 -8.47 -29.58
C LEU A 135 -17.50 -8.49 -28.29
N GLU A 136 -18.45 -7.59 -28.16
CA GLU A 136 -19.40 -7.54 -27.05
C GLU A 136 -20.69 -8.34 -27.36
N GLY A 137 -21.01 -8.50 -28.66
CA GLY A 137 -22.20 -9.22 -29.08
C GLY A 137 -22.57 -9.01 -30.54
N VAL A 138 -23.84 -9.28 -30.86
CA VAL A 138 -24.45 -9.07 -32.19
C VAL A 138 -25.84 -8.48 -32.01
N LEU A 139 -26.20 -7.52 -32.87
CA LEU A 139 -27.54 -6.96 -33.00
C LEU A 139 -28.14 -7.43 -34.33
N ASN A 140 -29.29 -8.11 -34.26
CA ASN A 140 -30.00 -8.59 -35.43
C ASN A 140 -31.37 -7.92 -35.53
N LEU A 141 -31.78 -7.64 -36.79
CA LEU A 141 -33.13 -7.30 -37.20
C LEU A 141 -33.60 -8.29 -38.28
N GLU A 142 -34.83 -8.78 -38.15
CA GLU A 142 -35.42 -9.71 -39.10
C GLU A 142 -36.76 -9.19 -39.63
N SER A 143 -37.07 -9.51 -40.89
CA SER A 143 -38.33 -9.14 -41.56
C SER A 143 -38.89 -10.35 -42.36
N PRO A 144 -40.21 -10.53 -42.40
CA PRO A 144 -40.86 -11.51 -43.27
C PRO A 144 -40.85 -11.11 -44.76
N VAL A 145 -40.42 -9.88 -45.04
CA VAL A 145 -40.38 -9.37 -46.40
C VAL A 145 -38.97 -9.61 -47.01
N VAL A 146 -38.93 -10.07 -48.26
CA VAL A 146 -37.69 -10.24 -48.99
C VAL A 146 -37.10 -8.86 -49.31
N ASN A 147 -35.79 -8.70 -49.14
CA ASN A 147 -35.07 -7.46 -49.42
C ASN A 147 -35.63 -6.24 -48.62
N ALA A 148 -36.04 -6.47 -47.37
CA ALA A 148 -36.63 -5.43 -46.54
C ALA A 148 -35.62 -4.35 -46.10
N PHE A 149 -34.33 -4.65 -46.10
CA PHE A 149 -33.29 -3.77 -45.56
C PHE A 149 -32.45 -3.14 -46.66
N THR A 150 -32.15 -1.86 -46.52
CA THR A 150 -31.33 -1.06 -47.40
C THR A 150 -29.93 -0.82 -46.83
N GLU A 151 -29.05 -0.24 -47.62
CA GLU A 151 -27.72 0.17 -47.15
C GLU A 151 -27.81 1.31 -46.09
N GLU A 152 -28.83 2.17 -46.20
CA GLU A 152 -29.11 3.22 -45.21
C GLU A 152 -29.51 2.62 -43.86
N ASP A 153 -30.32 1.54 -43.86
CA ASP A 153 -30.69 0.81 -42.65
C ASP A 153 -29.48 0.17 -41.99
N SER A 154 -28.54 -0.35 -42.76
CA SER A 154 -27.28 -0.92 -42.25
C SER A 154 -26.43 0.14 -41.55
N LEU A 155 -26.30 1.34 -42.13
CA LEU A 155 -25.57 2.44 -41.48
C LEU A 155 -26.25 2.94 -40.21
N LEU A 156 -27.57 3.01 -40.20
CA LEU A 156 -28.36 3.37 -39.04
C LEU A 156 -28.19 2.33 -37.92
N LEU A 157 -28.32 1.04 -38.27
CA LEU A 157 -28.17 -0.04 -37.31
C LEU A 157 -26.76 -0.07 -36.72
N GLN A 158 -25.73 0.21 -37.52
CA GLN A 158 -24.36 0.33 -37.00
C GLN A 158 -24.21 1.50 -36.02
N ALA A 159 -24.86 2.63 -36.25
CA ALA A 159 -24.86 3.76 -35.32
C ALA A 159 -25.56 3.40 -34.00
N LEU A 160 -26.67 2.69 -34.05
CA LEU A 160 -27.37 2.17 -32.85
C LEU A 160 -26.55 1.11 -32.11
N ALA A 161 -25.86 0.23 -32.85
CA ALA A 161 -24.93 -0.75 -32.29
C ALA A 161 -23.79 -0.09 -31.50
N ASN A 162 -23.21 0.99 -32.01
CA ASN A 162 -22.18 1.76 -31.33
C ASN A 162 -22.69 2.39 -30.01
N GLN A 163 -23.93 2.85 -29.97
CA GLN A 163 -24.56 3.34 -28.73
C GLN A 163 -24.80 2.20 -27.73
N ALA A 164 -25.25 1.03 -28.21
CA ALA A 164 -25.42 -0.16 -27.36
C ALA A 164 -24.09 -0.60 -26.74
N VAL A 165 -23.01 -0.60 -27.53
CA VAL A 165 -21.65 -0.91 -27.04
C VAL A 165 -21.26 0.02 -25.90
N THR A 166 -21.48 1.32 -26.02
CA THR A 166 -21.17 2.28 -24.96
C THR A 166 -21.95 1.96 -23.68
N ALA A 167 -23.25 1.67 -23.79
CA ALA A 167 -24.08 1.30 -22.64
C ALA A 167 -23.61 -0.01 -21.98
N ILE A 168 -23.25 -1.02 -22.78
CA ILE A 168 -22.73 -2.30 -22.28
C ILE A 168 -21.42 -2.08 -21.52
N GLN A 169 -20.50 -1.30 -22.09
CA GLN A 169 -19.20 -1.01 -21.50
C GLN A 169 -19.34 -0.23 -20.18
N ASP A 170 -20.20 0.78 -20.12
CA ASP A 170 -20.44 1.55 -18.88
C ASP A 170 -21.00 0.65 -17.76
N VAL A 171 -21.91 -0.28 -18.07
CA VAL A 171 -22.43 -1.24 -17.09
C VAL A 171 -21.35 -2.22 -16.61
N LEU A 172 -20.56 -2.75 -17.53
CA LEU A 172 -19.44 -3.64 -17.18
C LEU A 172 -18.42 -2.95 -16.27
N LEU A 173 -18.11 -1.68 -16.56
CA LEU A 173 -17.23 -0.88 -15.71
C LEU A 173 -17.83 -0.65 -14.32
N LEU A 174 -19.10 -0.26 -14.24
CA LEU A 174 -19.77 -0.05 -12.95
C LEU A 174 -19.84 -1.32 -12.10
N ASP A 175 -20.11 -2.48 -12.70
CA ASP A 175 -20.13 -3.75 -11.97
C ASP A 175 -18.72 -4.13 -11.47
N ALA A 176 -17.69 -3.91 -12.28
CA ALA A 176 -16.30 -4.11 -11.86
C ALA A 176 -15.93 -3.22 -10.67
N LEU A 177 -16.30 -1.93 -10.72
CA LEU A 177 -15.98 -0.96 -9.67
C LEU A 177 -16.70 -1.23 -8.34
N LYS A 178 -17.93 -1.76 -8.36
CA LYS A 178 -18.62 -2.18 -7.13
C LYS A 178 -17.81 -3.23 -6.37
N GLY A 179 -17.27 -4.23 -7.07
CA GLY A 179 -16.42 -5.26 -6.47
C GLY A 179 -15.13 -4.70 -5.87
N VAL A 180 -14.52 -3.69 -6.51
CA VAL A 180 -13.30 -3.03 -6.02
C VAL A 180 -13.55 -2.27 -4.72
N THR A 181 -14.67 -1.54 -4.63
CA THR A 181 -14.99 -0.75 -3.42
C THR A 181 -15.13 -1.62 -2.18
N GLU A 182 -15.74 -2.80 -2.30
CA GLU A 182 -15.87 -3.75 -1.20
C GLU A 182 -14.49 -4.30 -0.77
N ARG A 183 -13.64 -4.65 -1.73
CA ARG A 183 -12.29 -5.18 -1.50
C ARG A 183 -11.36 -4.16 -0.85
N LEU A 184 -11.45 -2.87 -1.19
CA LEU A 184 -10.66 -1.80 -0.57
C LEU A 184 -10.85 -1.73 0.96
N ILE A 185 -11.99 -2.18 1.46
CA ILE A 185 -12.30 -2.16 2.90
C ILE A 185 -11.91 -3.47 3.59
N THR A 186 -11.99 -4.60 2.86
CA THR A 186 -11.92 -5.94 3.44
C THR A 186 -10.64 -6.70 3.17
N GLU A 187 -9.90 -6.33 2.12
CA GLU A 187 -8.71 -7.07 1.67
C GLU A 187 -7.42 -6.27 1.85
N PRO A 188 -6.27 -6.94 1.96
CA PRO A 188 -4.94 -6.28 1.95
C PRO A 188 -4.72 -5.50 0.65
N CYS A 189 -3.96 -4.40 0.72
CA CYS A 189 -3.65 -3.55 -0.44
C CYS A 189 -3.15 -4.35 -1.65
N ARG A 190 -2.21 -5.29 -1.44
CA ARG A 190 -1.66 -6.12 -2.50
C ARG A 190 -2.73 -6.90 -3.26
N ASP A 191 -3.70 -7.49 -2.56
CA ASP A 191 -4.77 -8.30 -3.18
C ASP A 191 -5.71 -7.42 -4.01
N VAL A 192 -6.00 -6.21 -3.52
CA VAL A 192 -6.75 -5.20 -4.27
C VAL A 192 -6.00 -4.82 -5.55
N LEU A 193 -4.69 -4.56 -5.48
CA LEU A 193 -3.88 -4.20 -6.64
C LEU A 193 -3.82 -5.34 -7.67
N VAL A 194 -3.70 -6.59 -7.23
CA VAL A 194 -3.76 -7.78 -8.11
C VAL A 194 -5.13 -7.86 -8.81
N HIS A 195 -6.21 -7.60 -8.08
CA HIS A 195 -7.55 -7.59 -8.65
C HIS A 195 -7.71 -6.48 -9.69
N LEU A 196 -7.22 -5.26 -9.40
CA LEU A 196 -7.24 -4.13 -10.34
C LEU A 196 -6.45 -4.43 -11.62
N ALA A 197 -5.27 -5.07 -11.50
CA ALA A 197 -4.49 -5.51 -12.65
C ALA A 197 -5.30 -6.52 -13.50
N GLY A 198 -5.98 -7.49 -12.88
CA GLY A 198 -6.86 -8.42 -13.58
C GLY A 198 -8.03 -7.74 -14.30
N LEU A 199 -8.67 -6.76 -13.64
CA LEU A 199 -9.75 -5.97 -14.24
C LEU A 199 -9.28 -5.15 -15.44
N ALA A 200 -8.12 -4.50 -15.33
CA ALA A 200 -7.55 -3.73 -16.45
C ALA A 200 -7.30 -4.62 -17.67
N ALA A 201 -6.71 -5.79 -17.48
CA ALA A 201 -6.50 -6.75 -18.56
C ALA A 201 -7.83 -7.21 -19.19
N GLY A 202 -8.83 -7.51 -18.39
CA GLY A 202 -10.15 -7.95 -18.86
C GLY A 202 -10.94 -6.86 -19.58
N LEU A 203 -11.08 -5.67 -18.99
CA LEU A 203 -11.86 -4.56 -19.56
C LEU A 203 -11.24 -3.97 -20.82
N LEU A 204 -9.90 -3.93 -20.89
CA LEU A 204 -9.15 -3.37 -22.00
C LEU A 204 -8.75 -4.42 -23.06
N ASN A 205 -9.18 -5.66 -22.90
CA ASN A 205 -8.76 -6.78 -23.75
C ASN A 205 -7.24 -6.82 -23.93
N ALA A 206 -6.51 -6.62 -22.82
CA ALA A 206 -5.07 -6.54 -22.82
C ALA A 206 -4.45 -7.91 -22.55
N SER A 207 -3.28 -8.17 -23.14
CA SER A 207 -2.54 -9.42 -22.91
C SER A 207 -1.91 -9.46 -21.53
N SER A 208 -1.62 -8.28 -20.96
CA SER A 208 -0.95 -8.15 -19.67
C SER A 208 -1.17 -6.78 -19.06
N SER A 209 -1.15 -6.76 -17.73
CA SER A 209 -1.21 -5.53 -16.94
C SER A 209 -0.34 -5.67 -15.70
N ALA A 210 0.24 -4.58 -15.24
CA ALA A 210 1.08 -4.57 -14.05
C ALA A 210 1.00 -3.24 -13.32
N ILE A 211 1.12 -3.31 -11.98
CA ILE A 211 1.17 -2.16 -11.09
C ILE A 211 2.54 -2.14 -10.41
N TRP A 212 3.16 -0.98 -10.47
CA TRP A 212 4.50 -0.70 -10.00
C TRP A 212 4.45 0.40 -8.95
N LEU A 213 5.20 0.27 -7.86
CA LEU A 213 5.36 1.34 -6.87
C LEU A 213 6.81 1.82 -6.82
N VAL A 214 7.00 3.09 -6.48
CA VAL A 214 8.32 3.71 -6.38
C VAL A 214 9.06 3.20 -5.15
N GLU A 215 10.26 2.64 -5.35
CA GLU A 215 11.21 2.28 -4.30
C GLU A 215 12.58 2.90 -4.61
N GLY A 216 12.86 4.06 -4.03
CA GLY A 216 14.08 4.82 -4.32
C GLY A 216 14.18 5.24 -5.80
N ASP A 217 15.22 4.82 -6.51
CA ASP A 217 15.45 5.12 -7.94
C ASP A 217 14.83 4.07 -8.90
N GLU A 218 14.08 3.10 -8.37
CA GLU A 218 13.49 2.00 -9.12
C GLU A 218 11.98 1.92 -8.90
N LEU A 219 11.30 1.17 -9.77
CA LEU A 219 9.90 0.79 -9.63
C LEU A 219 9.84 -0.71 -9.30
N ALA A 220 9.27 -1.04 -8.14
CA ALA A 220 9.01 -2.42 -7.72
C ALA A 220 7.68 -2.93 -8.27
N LEU A 221 7.67 -4.16 -8.79
CA LEU A 221 6.45 -4.83 -9.23
C LEU A 221 5.64 -5.32 -8.02
N VAL A 222 4.46 -4.74 -7.81
CA VAL A 222 3.59 -5.09 -6.68
C VAL A 222 2.47 -6.04 -7.10
N ALA A 223 1.92 -5.84 -8.29
CA ALA A 223 0.84 -6.65 -8.82
C ALA A 223 0.98 -6.82 -10.33
N ALA A 224 0.64 -8.01 -10.84
CA ALA A 224 0.57 -8.28 -12.27
C ALA A 224 -0.53 -9.31 -12.57
N ASN A 225 -1.06 -9.27 -13.81
CA ASN A 225 -1.94 -10.32 -14.28
C ASN A 225 -1.15 -11.61 -14.56
N PRO A 226 -1.68 -12.82 -14.27
CA PRO A 226 -1.00 -14.09 -14.50
C PRO A 226 -0.46 -14.22 -15.92
N GLY A 227 0.79 -14.67 -16.06
CA GLY A 227 1.50 -14.79 -17.33
C GLY A 227 2.57 -13.72 -17.54
N HIS A 228 2.78 -12.86 -16.60
CA HIS A 228 3.82 -11.85 -16.64
C HIS A 228 5.08 -12.37 -15.95
N GLU A 229 6.05 -12.83 -16.73
CA GLU A 229 7.41 -13.00 -16.25
C GLU A 229 8.12 -11.65 -16.39
N HIS A 230 8.25 -10.93 -15.29
CA HIS A 230 8.92 -9.63 -15.26
C HIS A 230 10.06 -9.64 -14.27
N ASP A 231 11.01 -8.76 -14.53
CA ASP A 231 11.93 -8.33 -13.50
C ASP A 231 11.10 -7.70 -12.37
N ASN A 232 11.40 -8.03 -11.13
CA ASN A 232 10.69 -7.48 -9.98
C ASN A 232 10.91 -5.97 -9.82
N HIS A 233 11.95 -5.41 -10.45
CA HIS A 233 12.30 -3.99 -10.40
C HIS A 233 12.67 -3.48 -11.79
N VAL A 234 12.29 -2.24 -12.09
CA VAL A 234 12.68 -1.54 -13.32
C VAL A 234 13.17 -0.12 -12.99
N PRO A 235 14.23 0.35 -13.65
CA PRO A 235 14.79 1.67 -13.37
C PRO A 235 13.83 2.79 -13.83
N ILE A 236 13.64 3.83 -13.01
CA ILE A 236 12.75 4.95 -13.32
C ILE A 236 13.25 5.73 -14.54
N ARG A 237 14.55 6.06 -14.59
CA ARG A 237 15.08 6.98 -15.62
C ARG A 237 15.19 6.37 -17.02
N SER A 238 15.33 5.06 -17.15
CA SER A 238 15.62 4.38 -18.42
C SER A 238 14.54 3.41 -18.88
N SER A 239 13.38 3.36 -18.23
CA SER A 239 12.27 2.50 -18.63
C SER A 239 11.06 3.28 -19.12
N LEU A 240 10.28 2.67 -20.01
CA LEU A 240 9.02 3.22 -20.51
C LEU A 240 8.02 3.45 -19.36
N VAL A 241 7.98 2.52 -18.38
CA VAL A 241 7.13 2.62 -17.19
C VAL A 241 7.59 3.77 -16.31
N GLY A 242 8.89 3.94 -16.11
CA GLY A 242 9.44 5.01 -15.30
C GLY A 242 9.25 6.42 -15.87
N GLN A 243 9.02 6.54 -17.20
CA GLN A 243 8.77 7.86 -17.80
C GLN A 243 7.52 8.54 -17.25
N VAL A 244 6.48 7.77 -16.86
CA VAL A 244 5.26 8.37 -16.27
C VAL A 244 5.55 9.03 -14.92
N ILE A 245 6.55 8.54 -14.18
CA ILE A 245 6.99 9.14 -12.92
C ILE A 245 7.68 10.47 -13.18
N VAL A 246 8.58 10.51 -14.17
CA VAL A 246 9.37 11.71 -14.51
C VAL A 246 8.49 12.77 -15.19
N GLN A 247 7.65 12.37 -16.15
CA GLN A 247 6.82 13.29 -16.95
C GLN A 247 5.51 13.66 -16.26
N ARG A 248 5.05 12.82 -15.30
CA ARG A 248 3.74 12.95 -14.61
C ARG A 248 2.54 12.95 -15.57
N GLU A 249 2.71 12.35 -16.72
CA GLU A 249 1.70 12.28 -17.79
C GLU A 249 1.59 10.84 -18.30
N PRO A 250 0.42 10.46 -18.86
CA PRO A 250 0.26 9.15 -19.48
C PRO A 250 1.26 8.93 -20.61
N VAL A 251 1.86 7.75 -20.65
CA VAL A 251 2.77 7.34 -21.72
C VAL A 251 2.11 6.26 -22.58
N ILE A 252 2.14 6.48 -23.88
CA ILE A 252 1.59 5.56 -24.89
C ILE A 252 2.71 5.13 -25.82
N SER A 253 2.78 3.84 -26.10
CA SER A 253 3.60 3.28 -27.16
C SER A 253 2.74 2.43 -28.10
N ASN A 254 2.76 2.72 -29.38
CA ASN A 254 2.03 1.98 -30.41
C ASN A 254 2.89 0.88 -31.08
N ASP A 255 4.18 0.80 -30.76
CA ASP A 255 5.08 -0.28 -31.16
C ASP A 255 6.16 -0.53 -30.10
N VAL A 256 5.75 -1.18 -29.01
CA VAL A 256 6.62 -1.49 -27.86
C VAL A 256 7.87 -2.30 -28.25
N ARG A 257 7.78 -3.13 -29.30
CA ARG A 257 8.88 -3.99 -29.76
C ARG A 257 10.05 -3.21 -30.34
N ASN A 258 9.78 -2.03 -30.90
CA ASN A 258 10.77 -1.15 -31.50
C ASN A 258 10.92 0.18 -30.73
N ASP A 259 10.19 0.38 -29.65
CA ASP A 259 10.29 1.58 -28.81
C ASP A 259 11.60 1.56 -28.02
N PRO A 260 12.54 2.52 -28.28
CA PRO A 260 13.83 2.53 -27.58
C PRO A 260 13.71 2.79 -26.07
N ARG A 261 12.57 3.31 -25.62
CA ARG A 261 12.28 3.57 -24.20
C ARG A 261 11.93 2.27 -23.45
N PHE A 262 11.53 1.21 -24.18
CA PHE A 262 11.24 -0.09 -23.60
C PHE A 262 12.51 -0.93 -23.57
N TYR A 263 13.19 -0.98 -22.41
CA TYR A 263 14.52 -1.59 -22.28
C TYR A 263 14.53 -3.13 -22.45
N ARG A 264 13.37 -3.81 -22.25
CA ARG A 264 13.20 -5.26 -22.44
C ARG A 264 12.48 -5.59 -23.76
N GLN A 265 13.05 -5.14 -24.87
CA GLN A 265 12.49 -5.42 -26.21
C GLN A 265 12.44 -6.94 -26.54
N ASP A 266 13.34 -7.72 -25.95
CA ASP A 266 13.34 -9.18 -25.98
C ASP A 266 12.03 -9.76 -25.40
N LEU A 267 11.61 -9.26 -24.24
CA LEU A 267 10.37 -9.64 -23.59
C LEU A 267 9.15 -9.23 -24.42
N ALA A 268 9.10 -8.00 -24.94
CA ALA A 268 8.02 -7.54 -25.79
C ALA A 268 7.84 -8.41 -27.05
N ARG A 269 8.96 -8.89 -27.63
CA ARG A 269 8.94 -9.80 -28.78
C ARG A 269 8.47 -11.20 -28.38
N ALA A 270 8.95 -11.74 -27.26
CA ALA A 270 8.56 -13.06 -26.75
C ALA A 270 7.06 -13.10 -26.42
N GLN A 271 6.54 -12.05 -25.78
CA GLN A 271 5.12 -11.91 -25.39
C GLN A 271 4.25 -11.37 -26.54
N LYS A 272 4.83 -11.04 -27.68
CA LYS A 272 4.18 -10.46 -28.86
C LYS A 272 3.47 -9.13 -28.57
N TRP A 273 3.87 -8.39 -27.52
CA TRP A 273 3.28 -7.10 -27.20
C TRP A 273 3.59 -6.09 -28.30
N THR A 274 2.55 -5.42 -28.76
CA THR A 274 2.67 -4.36 -29.78
C THR A 274 2.43 -2.98 -29.21
N ARG A 275 1.64 -2.88 -28.13
CA ARG A 275 1.18 -1.61 -27.58
C ARG A 275 1.34 -1.58 -26.07
N ALA A 276 1.52 -0.36 -25.54
CA ALA A 276 1.47 -0.07 -24.12
C ALA A 276 0.70 1.22 -23.85
N LEU A 277 -0.09 1.21 -22.77
CA LEU A 277 -0.67 2.37 -22.13
C LEU A 277 -0.27 2.35 -20.67
N ILE A 278 0.36 3.43 -20.20
CA ILE A 278 0.90 3.52 -18.86
C ILE A 278 0.45 4.84 -18.25
N LEU A 279 -0.14 4.78 -17.05
CA LEU A 279 -0.59 5.94 -16.31
C LEU A 279 0.16 6.06 -14.97
N PRO A 280 0.47 7.28 -14.52
CA PRO A 280 1.04 7.50 -13.19
C PRO A 280 -0.02 7.28 -12.12
N ILE A 281 0.32 6.56 -11.05
CA ILE A 281 -0.49 6.46 -9.83
C ILE A 281 -0.11 7.65 -8.96
N THR A 282 -1.03 8.62 -8.80
CA THR A 282 -0.80 9.83 -8.00
C THR A 282 -1.75 9.88 -6.83
N THR A 283 -1.24 10.18 -5.64
CA THR A 283 -2.07 10.45 -4.46
C THR A 283 -2.42 11.94 -4.40
N ALA A 284 -3.59 12.25 -3.84
CA ALA A 284 -4.07 13.63 -3.77
C ALA A 284 -3.23 14.53 -2.85
N GLU A 285 -2.46 13.96 -1.93
CA GLU A 285 -1.71 14.69 -0.91
C GLU A 285 -0.46 15.38 -1.47
N ASP A 286 0.30 14.72 -2.37
CA ASP A 286 1.62 15.23 -2.79
C ASP A 286 1.71 15.63 -4.26
N CYS A 287 0.72 15.35 -5.10
CA CYS A 287 0.81 15.48 -6.56
C CYS A 287 2.05 14.77 -7.18
N GLN A 288 2.76 13.95 -6.41
CA GLN A 288 3.88 13.14 -6.87
C GLN A 288 3.38 11.75 -7.24
N PRO A 289 3.83 11.17 -8.36
CA PRO A 289 3.50 9.79 -8.68
C PRO A 289 4.16 8.84 -7.67
N VAL A 290 3.33 8.04 -6.99
CA VAL A 290 3.79 6.96 -6.08
C VAL A 290 4.03 5.65 -6.82
N GLY A 291 3.63 5.58 -8.09
CA GLY A 291 3.77 4.38 -8.90
C GLY A 291 3.26 4.56 -10.32
N ALA A 292 3.16 3.45 -11.03
CA ALA A 292 2.68 3.38 -12.41
C ALA A 292 1.76 2.18 -12.63
N PHE A 293 0.71 2.37 -13.42
CA PHE A 293 -0.15 1.30 -13.87
C PHE A 293 0.07 1.10 -15.38
N SER A 294 0.61 -0.03 -15.77
CA SER A 294 0.94 -0.38 -17.15
C SER A 294 0.02 -1.48 -17.70
N VAL A 295 -0.40 -1.31 -18.95
CA VAL A 295 -1.20 -2.28 -19.70
C VAL A 295 -0.56 -2.52 -21.04
N PHE A 296 -0.40 -3.80 -21.42
CA PHE A 296 0.21 -4.23 -22.67
C PHE A 296 -0.78 -5.04 -23.51
N GLY A 297 -0.85 -4.76 -24.80
CA GLY A 297 -1.76 -5.44 -25.72
C GLY A 297 -1.06 -6.04 -26.93
N VAL A 298 -1.63 -7.13 -27.44
CA VAL A 298 -1.31 -7.68 -28.76
C VAL A 298 -2.38 -7.20 -29.74
N VAL A 299 -1.96 -6.51 -30.80
CA VAL A 299 -2.87 -6.08 -31.83
C VAL A 299 -2.66 -6.92 -33.07
N THR A 300 -3.72 -7.60 -33.44
CA THR A 300 -3.82 -8.34 -34.71
C THR A 300 -4.45 -7.51 -35.83
N GLU A 301 -5.09 -6.37 -35.49
CA GLU A 301 -5.79 -5.50 -36.43
C GLU A 301 -5.40 -4.02 -36.27
N PRO A 302 -5.52 -3.20 -37.33
CA PRO A 302 -5.17 -1.78 -37.32
C PRO A 302 -6.19 -0.95 -36.52
N GLY A 303 -5.97 -0.78 -35.26
CA GLY A 303 -6.63 0.16 -34.38
C GLY A 303 -5.60 0.65 -33.39
N ARG A 304 -5.54 1.93 -33.05
CA ARG A 304 -4.56 2.47 -32.11
C ARG A 304 -5.09 2.34 -30.70
N PHE A 305 -4.31 1.69 -29.84
CA PHE A 305 -4.51 1.69 -28.40
C PHE A 305 -4.53 3.16 -27.93
N ALA A 306 -5.50 3.52 -27.09
CA ALA A 306 -5.65 4.87 -26.57
C ALA A 306 -6.08 5.96 -27.57
N GLU A 307 -6.47 5.63 -28.81
CA GLU A 307 -7.30 6.54 -29.61
C GLU A 307 -8.76 6.53 -29.13
N SER A 308 -9.17 5.48 -28.38
CA SER A 308 -10.47 5.45 -27.76
C SER A 308 -10.43 6.13 -26.38
N ASP A 309 -11.35 7.05 -26.17
CA ASP A 309 -11.57 7.67 -24.87
C ASP A 309 -11.91 6.62 -23.77
N TRP A 310 -12.43 5.46 -24.17
CA TRP A 310 -12.76 4.35 -23.30
C TRP A 310 -11.54 3.75 -22.60
N ASP A 311 -10.49 3.39 -23.34
CA ASP A 311 -9.29 2.75 -22.77
C ASP A 311 -8.63 3.67 -21.74
N ARG A 312 -8.53 4.96 -22.09
CA ARG A 312 -7.99 5.97 -21.17
C ARG A 312 -8.89 6.16 -19.96
N LYS A 313 -10.21 6.27 -20.14
CA LYS A 313 -11.20 6.42 -19.07
C LYS A 313 -11.12 5.25 -18.08
N VAL A 314 -11.14 4.02 -18.57
CA VAL A 314 -11.07 2.80 -17.73
C VAL A 314 -9.77 2.75 -16.94
N LEU A 315 -8.63 2.92 -17.63
CA LEU A 315 -7.34 2.83 -16.93
C LEU A 315 -7.15 3.98 -15.93
N THR A 316 -7.64 5.20 -16.23
CA THR A 316 -7.63 6.32 -15.28
C THR A 316 -8.40 5.97 -14.01
N ILE A 317 -9.64 5.49 -14.15
CA ILE A 317 -10.46 5.11 -12.99
C ILE A 317 -9.78 4.00 -12.16
N LEU A 318 -9.25 2.96 -12.82
CA LEU A 318 -8.56 1.88 -12.10
C LEU A 318 -7.27 2.37 -11.44
N THR A 319 -6.57 3.33 -12.05
CA THR A 319 -5.38 3.98 -11.48
C THR A 319 -5.73 4.81 -10.24
N ASP A 320 -6.86 5.53 -10.25
CA ASP A 320 -7.36 6.26 -9.08
C ASP A 320 -7.70 5.31 -7.92
N TYR A 321 -8.31 4.14 -8.22
CA TYR A 321 -8.53 3.11 -7.21
C TYR A 321 -7.22 2.49 -6.68
N ALA A 322 -6.21 2.32 -7.54
CA ALA A 322 -4.90 1.87 -7.10
C ALA A 322 -4.23 2.89 -6.17
N ALA A 323 -4.32 4.18 -6.50
CA ALA A 323 -3.84 5.26 -5.63
C ALA A 323 -4.55 5.25 -4.27
N LEU A 324 -5.88 5.06 -4.26
CA LEU A 324 -6.66 4.96 -3.03
C LEU A 324 -6.27 3.75 -2.18
N ALA A 325 -5.99 2.59 -2.81
CA ALA A 325 -5.53 1.40 -2.11
C ALA A 325 -4.18 1.63 -1.41
N VAL A 326 -3.22 2.23 -2.12
CA VAL A 326 -1.88 2.55 -1.59
C VAL A 326 -1.98 3.58 -0.46
N LEU A 327 -2.78 4.62 -0.62
CA LEU A 327 -2.99 5.65 0.41
C LEU A 327 -3.62 5.05 1.68
N ASN A 328 -4.63 4.21 1.52
CA ASN A 328 -5.29 3.55 2.65
C ASN A 328 -4.32 2.64 3.42
N ASP A 329 -3.44 1.91 2.74
CA ASP A 329 -2.42 1.05 3.36
C ASP A 329 -1.41 1.88 4.17
N SER A 330 -0.91 2.97 3.61
CA SER A 330 -0.01 3.92 4.28
C SER A 330 -0.65 4.52 5.54
N HIS A 331 -1.90 4.96 5.46
CA HIS A 331 -2.63 5.48 6.63
C HIS A 331 -2.84 4.42 7.71
N GLN A 332 -3.12 3.17 7.32
CA GLN A 332 -3.26 2.07 8.29
C GLN A 332 -1.94 1.76 9.00
N GLU A 333 -0.81 1.80 8.31
CA GLU A 333 0.51 1.66 8.92
C GLU A 333 0.78 2.78 9.92
N GLN A 334 0.55 4.03 9.55
CA GLN A 334 0.70 5.18 10.46
C GLN A 334 -0.18 5.05 11.71
N ILE A 335 -1.44 4.64 11.55
CA ILE A 335 -2.36 4.42 12.67
C ILE A 335 -1.84 3.32 13.60
N ARG A 336 -1.32 2.20 13.06
CA ARG A 336 -0.74 1.11 13.85
C ARG A 336 0.46 1.57 14.64
N ASP A 337 1.35 2.37 14.05
CA ASP A 337 2.54 2.90 14.71
C ASP A 337 2.17 3.85 15.86
N VAL A 338 1.24 4.78 15.62
CA VAL A 338 0.73 5.69 16.66
C VAL A 338 0.05 4.91 17.80
N GLN A 339 -0.74 3.88 17.48
CA GLN A 339 -1.38 3.03 18.49
C GLN A 339 -0.36 2.24 19.29
N ALA A 340 0.68 1.69 18.65
CA ALA A 340 1.75 0.97 19.33
C ALA A 340 2.51 1.90 20.30
N GLN A 341 2.84 3.12 19.87
CA GLN A 341 3.48 4.13 20.71
C GLN A 341 2.60 4.53 21.90
N ARG A 342 1.30 4.77 21.64
CA ARG A 342 0.34 5.09 22.69
C ARG A 342 0.19 3.95 23.70
N TYR A 343 0.05 2.72 23.25
CA TYR A 343 -0.06 1.54 24.11
C TYR A 343 1.19 1.35 24.99
N ALA A 344 2.37 1.57 24.42
CA ALA A 344 3.62 1.57 25.18
C ALA A 344 3.61 2.67 26.25
N ALA A 345 3.22 3.89 25.92
CA ALA A 345 3.15 5.00 26.86
C ALA A 345 2.14 4.75 28.00
N GLU A 346 0.95 4.22 27.69
CA GLU A 346 -0.08 3.87 28.70
C GLU A 346 0.40 2.75 29.63
N THR A 347 1.10 1.74 29.07
CA THR A 347 1.69 0.66 29.87
C THR A 347 2.76 1.19 30.82
N PHE A 348 3.62 2.12 30.35
CA PHE A 348 4.64 2.75 31.20
C PHE A 348 4.03 3.64 32.28
N ALA A 349 2.97 4.36 31.99
CA ALA A 349 2.27 5.17 32.99
C ALA A 349 1.67 4.28 34.10
N ALA A 350 1.01 3.17 33.74
CA ALA A 350 0.47 2.22 34.69
C ALA A 350 1.56 1.55 35.53
N LEU A 351 2.70 1.17 34.94
CA LEU A 351 3.87 0.66 35.66
C LEU A 351 4.43 1.71 36.61
N GLY A 352 4.46 2.98 36.21
CA GLY A 352 4.90 4.08 37.05
C GLY A 352 4.03 4.26 38.31
N ASP A 353 2.72 4.16 38.17
CA ASP A 353 1.78 4.24 39.29
C ASP A 353 1.93 3.06 40.28
N VAL A 354 2.07 1.86 39.77
CA VAL A 354 2.32 0.64 40.59
C VAL A 354 3.66 0.77 41.32
N ALA A 355 4.69 1.24 40.64
CA ALA A 355 6.01 1.45 41.19
C ALA A 355 5.99 2.48 42.30
N ALA A 356 5.33 3.63 42.11
CA ALA A 356 5.20 4.67 43.13
C ALA A 356 4.47 4.16 44.37
N ASN A 357 3.44 3.33 44.19
CA ASN A 357 2.71 2.72 45.30
C ASN A 357 3.54 1.69 46.09
N LEU A 358 4.31 0.85 45.37
CA LEU A 358 5.25 -0.10 45.97
C LEU A 358 6.37 0.62 46.75
N LEU A 359 6.92 1.72 46.21
CA LEU A 359 7.89 2.57 46.91
C LEU A 359 7.37 3.09 48.24
N HIS A 360 6.14 3.65 48.19
CA HIS A 360 5.53 4.17 49.41
C HIS A 360 5.37 3.06 50.45
N GLN A 361 4.98 1.86 50.05
CA GLN A 361 4.87 0.72 50.97
C GLN A 361 6.23 0.21 51.49
N LEU A 362 7.26 0.15 50.63
CA LEU A 362 8.61 -0.23 50.99
C LEU A 362 9.26 0.79 51.94
N ASN A 363 9.15 2.08 51.61
CA ASN A 363 9.65 3.16 52.47
C ASN A 363 9.01 3.12 53.86
N ASN A 364 7.71 2.86 53.94
CA ASN A 364 7.01 2.77 55.23
C ASN A 364 7.46 1.56 56.06
N LYS A 365 7.77 0.41 55.43
CA LYS A 365 8.19 -0.80 56.16
C LYS A 365 9.69 -0.84 56.41
N MET A 366 10.53 -0.53 55.44
CA MET A 366 11.98 -0.60 55.55
C MET A 366 12.58 0.62 56.24
N GLY A 367 11.98 1.82 56.12
CA GLY A 367 12.44 3.04 56.75
C GLY A 367 12.41 2.99 58.29
N THR A 368 11.59 2.10 58.87
CA THR A 368 11.56 1.89 60.32
C THR A 368 12.77 1.09 60.85
N ILE A 369 13.49 0.36 59.97
CA ILE A 369 14.63 -0.49 60.40
C ILE A 369 15.82 0.36 60.85
N PRO A 370 16.33 1.34 60.09
CA PRO A 370 17.41 2.23 60.56
C PRO A 370 17.06 2.98 61.82
N VAL A 371 15.85 3.53 61.91
CA VAL A 371 15.38 4.28 63.08
C VAL A 371 15.34 3.41 64.34
N ARG A 372 14.93 2.14 64.22
CA ARG A 372 14.93 1.19 65.30
C ARG A 372 16.36 0.82 65.75
N ILE A 373 17.27 0.66 64.79
CA ILE A 373 18.68 0.37 65.06
C ILE A 373 19.33 1.55 65.81
N GLU A 374 19.14 2.77 65.36
CA GLU A 374 19.60 4.01 65.99
C GLU A 374 19.05 4.09 67.44
N GLY A 375 17.76 3.83 67.64
CA GLY A 375 17.13 3.80 68.93
C GLY A 375 17.68 2.71 69.86
N ILE A 376 18.12 1.55 69.36
CA ILE A 376 18.81 0.50 70.12
C ILE A 376 20.23 0.95 70.48
N GLN A 377 20.95 1.53 69.52
CA GLN A 377 22.32 2.04 69.70
C GLN A 377 22.36 3.14 70.78
N ASP A 378 21.39 4.10 70.70
CA ASP A 378 21.30 5.18 71.69
C ASP A 378 20.94 4.70 73.09
N LYS A 379 20.02 3.74 73.24
CA LYS A 379 19.53 3.27 74.56
C LYS A 379 20.36 2.18 75.19
N SER A 380 21.17 1.45 74.43
CA SER A 380 21.86 0.25 74.85
C SER A 380 23.38 0.35 74.67
N HIS A 381 23.95 1.56 74.78
CA HIS A 381 25.37 1.84 74.54
C HIS A 381 26.31 0.95 75.39
N ALA A 382 26.04 0.81 76.67
CA ALA A 382 26.84 -0.06 77.58
C ALA A 382 26.79 -1.55 77.21
N ALA A 383 25.67 -2.03 76.61
CA ALA A 383 25.55 -3.41 76.16
C ALA A 383 26.30 -3.66 74.88
N LEU A 384 26.30 -2.65 73.96
CA LEU A 384 27.01 -2.71 72.67
C LEU A 384 28.53 -2.60 72.82
N GLU A 385 29.01 -1.87 73.85
CA GLU A 385 30.43 -1.83 74.22
C GLU A 385 30.90 -3.16 74.82
N ALA A 386 30.00 -3.88 75.51
CA ALA A 386 30.30 -5.19 76.11
C ALA A 386 30.22 -6.32 75.03
N ASP A 387 29.49 -6.17 73.96
CA ASP A 387 29.34 -7.17 72.87
C ASP A 387 29.63 -6.60 71.51
N PRO A 388 30.91 -6.63 71.08
CA PRO A 388 31.30 -6.12 69.74
C PRO A 388 30.64 -6.85 68.57
N TYR A 389 30.24 -8.10 68.74
CA TYR A 389 29.54 -8.87 67.70
C TYR A 389 28.13 -8.34 67.44
N LEU A 390 27.40 -8.03 68.52
CA LEU A 390 26.08 -7.43 68.46
C LEU A 390 26.13 -6.03 67.78
N ALA A 391 27.09 -5.19 68.18
CA ALA A 391 27.30 -3.88 67.63
C ALA A 391 27.56 -3.93 66.09
N LYS A 392 28.45 -4.82 65.66
CA LYS A 392 28.79 -5.03 64.26
C LYS A 392 27.61 -5.51 63.47
N ASN A 393 26.80 -6.46 63.93
CA ASN A 393 25.63 -6.97 63.19
C ASN A 393 24.53 -5.93 63.06
N LEU A 394 24.28 -5.13 64.13
CA LEU A 394 23.32 -4.03 64.04
C LEU A 394 23.74 -3.00 62.98
N ASP A 395 25.03 -2.67 62.93
CA ASP A 395 25.54 -1.74 61.88
C ASP A 395 25.46 -2.32 60.49
N GLU A 396 25.73 -3.62 60.28
CA GLU A 396 25.57 -4.33 59.02
C GLU A 396 24.10 -4.38 58.54
N ILE A 397 23.14 -4.67 59.44
CA ILE A 397 21.72 -4.68 59.15
C ILE A 397 21.25 -3.25 58.75
N GLY A 398 21.68 -2.23 59.47
CA GLY A 398 21.37 -0.84 59.18
C GLY A 398 21.91 -0.40 57.83
N ARG A 399 23.13 -0.79 57.52
CA ARG A 399 23.76 -0.52 56.23
C ARG A 399 23.02 -1.22 55.09
N SER A 400 22.73 -2.51 55.20
CA SER A 400 22.00 -3.30 54.21
C SER A 400 20.58 -2.74 53.96
N ALA A 401 19.88 -2.30 55.00
CA ALA A 401 18.57 -1.70 54.87
C ALA A 401 18.62 -0.36 54.13
N ARG A 402 19.59 0.50 54.45
CA ARG A 402 19.79 1.78 53.71
C ARG A 402 20.17 1.56 52.24
N GLU A 403 21.04 0.58 51.98
CA GLU A 403 21.48 0.23 50.63
C GLU A 403 20.33 -0.35 49.80
N ALA A 404 19.53 -1.25 50.34
CA ALA A 404 18.34 -1.80 49.71
C ALA A 404 17.31 -0.70 49.38
N MET A 405 17.07 0.25 50.30
CA MET A 405 16.20 1.40 50.05
C MET A 405 16.73 2.29 48.95
N ARG A 406 18.04 2.55 48.91
CA ARG A 406 18.67 3.34 47.85
C ARG A 406 18.49 2.67 46.46
N VAL A 407 18.79 1.37 46.35
CA VAL A 407 18.64 0.61 45.11
C VAL A 407 17.18 0.65 44.60
N VAL A 408 16.23 0.47 45.51
CA VAL A 408 14.79 0.56 45.15
C VAL A 408 14.41 1.95 44.72
N HIS A 409 14.86 3.00 45.43
CA HIS A 409 14.58 4.40 45.13
C HIS A 409 15.16 4.80 43.76
N ASP A 410 16.42 4.46 43.51
CA ASP A 410 17.12 4.79 42.26
C ASP A 410 16.48 4.10 41.05
N ASN A 411 16.11 2.83 41.17
CA ASN A 411 15.45 2.09 40.10
C ASN A 411 14.01 2.58 39.83
N MET A 412 13.30 3.11 40.81
CA MET A 412 11.91 3.56 40.65
C MET A 412 11.78 5.04 40.29
N ALA A 413 12.75 5.90 40.63
CA ALA A 413 12.85 7.27 40.10
C ALA A 413 12.89 7.29 38.55
N LEU A 414 13.32 6.17 37.96
CA LEU A 414 13.42 5.96 36.53
C LEU A 414 12.06 5.73 35.84
N MET A 415 11.01 5.44 36.59
CA MET A 415 9.66 5.19 36.06
C MET A 415 8.72 6.42 36.12
N GLN A 416 9.17 7.54 36.70
CA GLN A 416 8.37 8.77 36.79
C GLN A 416 8.21 9.47 35.45
N PRO A 417 7.13 10.28 35.23
CA PRO A 417 6.98 11.10 34.06
C PRO A 417 8.19 12.00 33.83
N ILE A 418 8.73 12.00 32.58
CA ILE A 418 9.86 12.85 32.23
C ILE A 418 9.33 14.23 31.81
N GLN A 419 9.77 15.29 32.51
CA GLN A 419 9.64 16.65 31.99
C GLN A 419 10.77 16.91 30.99
N LEU A 420 10.43 17.07 29.72
CA LEU A 420 11.39 17.40 28.68
C LEU A 420 11.75 18.87 28.75
N VAL A 421 13.03 19.17 28.94
CA VAL A 421 13.62 20.50 28.92
C VAL A 421 14.88 20.49 28.05
N ALA A 422 15.32 21.67 27.61
CA ALA A 422 16.59 21.78 26.91
C ALA A 422 17.76 21.54 27.88
N VAL A 423 18.52 20.44 27.67
CA VAL A 423 19.61 20.01 28.55
C VAL A 423 20.92 20.05 27.78
N ASP A 424 21.97 20.59 28.41
CA ASP A 424 23.33 20.59 27.89
C ASP A 424 23.98 19.20 28.04
N LEU A 425 24.50 18.69 26.93
CA LEU A 425 25.13 17.36 26.87
C LEU A 425 26.39 17.28 27.73
N LEU A 426 27.27 18.28 27.65
CA LEU A 426 28.55 18.30 28.36
C LEU A 426 28.32 18.30 29.87
N SER A 427 27.41 19.12 30.36
CA SER A 427 27.02 19.15 31.76
C SER A 427 26.48 17.81 32.25
N SER A 428 25.65 17.15 31.44
CA SER A 428 25.09 15.82 31.76
C SER A 428 26.15 14.71 31.78
N ILE A 429 27.15 14.78 30.90
CA ILE A 429 28.28 13.84 30.90
C ILE A 429 29.13 14.02 32.14
N HIS A 430 29.46 15.26 32.54
CA HIS A 430 30.22 15.52 33.75
C HIS A 430 29.47 15.03 35.01
N GLU A 431 28.17 15.27 35.09
CA GLU A 431 27.33 14.75 36.18
C GLU A 431 27.32 13.22 36.19
N ALA A 432 27.24 12.56 35.05
CA ALA A 432 27.31 11.10 34.93
C ALA A 432 28.64 10.53 35.45
N ILE A 433 29.76 11.15 35.10
CA ILE A 433 31.09 10.74 35.60
C ILE A 433 31.16 10.86 37.12
N ALA A 434 30.61 11.95 37.67
CA ALA A 434 30.55 12.16 39.12
C ALA A 434 29.67 11.11 39.84
N ILE A 435 28.54 10.71 39.20
CA ILE A 435 27.63 9.69 39.74
C ILE A 435 28.30 8.32 39.78
N VAL A 436 29.02 7.92 38.74
CA VAL A 436 29.61 6.57 38.61
C VAL A 436 30.82 6.37 39.53
N GLY A 437 31.63 7.42 39.75
CA GLY A 437 32.84 7.31 40.52
C GLY A 437 33.80 6.25 39.95
N LEU A 438 34.19 6.45 38.68
CA LEU A 438 34.98 5.47 37.92
C LEU A 438 36.26 5.04 38.63
N PRO A 439 36.70 3.77 38.51
CA PRO A 439 37.98 3.28 39.04
C PRO A 439 39.17 4.09 38.48
N SER A 440 40.21 4.24 39.28
CA SER A 440 41.43 5.01 38.91
C SER A 440 42.17 4.45 37.67
N GLY A 441 41.89 3.21 37.28
CA GLY A 441 42.47 2.58 36.08
C GLY A 441 41.68 2.90 34.79
N VAL A 442 40.51 3.55 34.86
CA VAL A 442 39.70 3.92 33.70
C VAL A 442 39.98 5.39 33.34
N GLN A 443 40.49 5.63 32.14
CA GLN A 443 40.67 6.97 31.60
C GLN A 443 39.45 7.39 30.80
N VAL A 444 38.96 8.62 30.99
CA VAL A 444 37.84 9.19 30.23
C VAL A 444 38.34 10.34 29.36
N GLU A 445 38.11 10.22 28.06
CA GLU A 445 38.40 11.26 27.09
C GLU A 445 37.09 11.86 26.57
N ILE A 446 36.93 13.19 26.68
CA ILE A 446 35.72 13.88 26.27
C ILE A 446 36.10 14.83 25.14
N ALA A 447 35.52 14.67 23.96
CA ALA A 447 35.68 15.58 22.85
C ALA A 447 35.01 16.95 23.12
N ASP A 448 35.18 17.89 22.22
CA ASP A 448 34.52 19.20 22.32
C ASP A 448 33.04 19.10 21.94
N PHE A 449 32.14 19.33 22.88
CA PHE A 449 30.69 19.37 22.74
C PHE A 449 30.14 20.80 22.61
N SER A 450 30.96 21.84 22.69
CA SER A 450 30.52 23.25 22.71
C SER A 450 29.81 23.70 21.44
N HIS A 451 30.00 22.97 20.35
CA HIS A 451 29.38 23.24 19.04
C HIS A 451 28.00 22.57 18.89
N LEU A 452 27.56 21.74 19.84
CA LEU A 452 26.30 21.03 19.76
C LEU A 452 25.17 21.79 20.45
N PRO A 453 23.96 21.79 19.87
CA PRO A 453 22.80 22.38 20.54
C PRO A 453 22.37 21.52 21.73
N PRO A 454 21.69 22.12 22.74
CA PRO A 454 21.06 21.37 23.82
C PRO A 454 20.00 20.43 23.27
N VAL A 455 19.81 19.28 23.90
CA VAL A 455 18.82 18.27 23.50
C VAL A 455 17.59 18.31 24.42
N MET A 456 16.43 17.96 23.89
CA MET A 456 15.21 17.83 24.71
C MET A 456 15.27 16.54 25.51
N ALA A 457 15.52 16.66 26.80
CA ALA A 457 15.68 15.51 27.70
C ALA A 457 15.19 15.83 29.12
N GLY A 458 15.06 14.81 29.95
CA GLY A 458 14.86 15.02 31.39
C GLY A 458 16.18 15.38 32.09
N ILE A 459 16.16 16.43 32.89
CA ILE A 459 17.36 16.96 33.56
C ILE A 459 18.05 15.89 34.44
N ARG A 460 17.30 14.94 34.98
CA ARG A 460 17.83 13.82 35.80
C ARG A 460 18.04 12.55 35.00
N SER A 461 17.31 12.32 33.93
CA SER A 461 17.38 11.08 33.16
C SER A 461 18.56 11.04 32.21
N LEU A 462 18.96 12.18 31.64
CA LEU A 462 20.08 12.24 30.71
C LEU A 462 21.43 11.89 31.35
N PRO A 463 21.81 12.45 32.53
CA PRO A 463 23.00 12.01 33.24
C PRO A 463 22.99 10.52 33.58
N LEU A 464 21.84 9.94 33.94
CA LEU A 464 21.73 8.52 34.27
C LEU A 464 21.90 7.60 33.05
N ILE A 465 21.47 8.05 31.84
CA ILE A 465 21.74 7.34 30.58
C ILE A 465 23.25 7.21 30.36
N PHE A 466 24.00 8.32 30.48
CA PHE A 466 25.45 8.30 30.34
C PHE A 466 26.12 7.50 31.48
N ALA A 467 25.66 7.66 32.71
CA ALA A 467 26.18 6.92 33.86
C ALA A 467 26.08 5.40 33.67
N ASN A 468 24.95 4.92 33.17
CA ASN A 468 24.76 3.51 32.87
C ASN A 468 25.71 2.98 31.79
N LEU A 469 25.95 3.77 30.71
CA LEU A 469 26.91 3.38 29.66
C LEU A 469 28.36 3.39 30.18
N LEU A 470 28.74 4.39 30.98
CA LEU A 470 30.06 4.49 31.60
C LEU A 470 30.32 3.34 32.60
N GLU A 471 29.32 2.99 33.40
CA GLU A 471 29.40 1.85 34.34
C GLU A 471 29.53 0.51 33.61
N ASN A 472 28.80 0.34 32.50
CA ASN A 472 28.91 -0.85 31.65
C ASN A 472 30.29 -0.96 31.00
N ALA A 473 30.83 0.15 30.47
CA ALA A 473 32.17 0.23 29.89
C ALA A 473 33.24 -0.13 30.92
N ALA A 474 33.21 0.52 32.10
CA ALA A 474 34.16 0.23 33.20
C ALA A 474 34.09 -1.23 33.66
N SER A 475 32.91 -1.80 33.74
CA SER A 475 32.69 -3.21 34.11
C SER A 475 33.23 -4.15 33.02
N ALA A 476 33.00 -3.89 31.74
CA ALA A 476 33.51 -4.70 30.65
C ALA A 476 35.03 -4.68 30.56
N MET A 477 35.67 -3.55 30.87
CA MET A 477 37.11 -3.37 30.92
C MET A 477 37.75 -3.85 32.25
N GLN A 478 36.96 -4.42 33.16
CA GLN A 478 37.43 -4.88 34.48
C GLN A 478 38.14 -3.78 35.29
N GLY A 479 37.70 -2.54 35.13
CA GLY A 479 38.21 -1.38 35.87
C GLY A 479 39.53 -0.78 35.34
N SER A 480 40.02 -1.19 34.16
CA SER A 480 41.22 -0.63 33.53
C SER A 480 41.06 -0.52 32.00
N GLY A 481 41.18 0.68 31.44
CA GLY A 481 41.04 0.94 30.02
C GLY A 481 40.67 2.39 29.73
N GLN A 482 40.15 2.66 28.55
CA GLN A 482 39.80 4.02 28.08
C GLN A 482 38.33 4.03 27.61
N VAL A 483 37.62 5.09 27.99
CA VAL A 483 36.31 5.43 27.43
C VAL A 483 36.41 6.78 26.75
N SER A 484 35.99 6.85 25.51
CA SER A 484 35.92 8.11 24.75
C SER A 484 34.48 8.50 24.49
N LEU A 485 34.17 9.79 24.68
CA LEU A 485 32.88 10.37 24.35
C LEU A 485 33.08 11.42 23.26
N SER A 486 32.36 11.30 22.16
CA SER A 486 32.33 12.26 21.06
C SER A 486 30.91 12.59 20.64
N GLY A 487 30.73 13.76 20.00
CA GLY A 487 29.40 14.16 19.55
C GLY A 487 29.48 14.96 18.27
N PHE A 488 28.48 14.79 17.40
CA PHE A 488 28.35 15.54 16.14
C PHE A 488 26.89 15.68 15.73
N ARG A 489 26.63 16.58 14.78
CA ARG A 489 25.29 16.76 14.21
C ARG A 489 25.26 16.14 12.81
N GLN A 490 24.22 15.33 12.53
CA GLN A 490 23.99 14.72 11.23
C GLN A 490 22.47 14.56 11.00
N ASP A 491 21.98 14.95 9.82
CA ASP A 491 20.61 14.71 9.34
C ASP A 491 19.50 15.08 10.36
N GLY A 492 19.60 16.27 10.98
CA GLY A 492 18.64 16.73 11.98
C GLY A 492 18.77 16.08 13.38
N TRP A 493 19.77 15.21 13.57
CA TRP A 493 20.05 14.55 14.84
C TRP A 493 21.34 15.07 15.50
N VAL A 494 21.32 15.13 16.81
CA VAL A 494 22.54 15.20 17.62
C VAL A 494 22.93 13.77 17.97
N ILE A 495 24.11 13.35 17.56
CA ILE A 495 24.64 12.02 17.76
C ILE A 495 25.73 12.08 18.84
N VAL A 496 25.64 11.23 19.85
CA VAL A 496 26.69 11.05 20.86
C VAL A 496 27.18 9.62 20.81
N GLU A 497 28.47 9.45 20.70
CA GLU A 497 29.14 8.16 20.70
C GLU A 497 29.90 7.96 22.03
N VAL A 498 29.67 6.82 22.67
CA VAL A 498 30.38 6.37 23.86
C VAL A 498 31.12 5.09 23.49
N SER A 499 32.44 5.17 23.39
CA SER A 499 33.28 4.05 22.93
C SER A 499 34.19 3.58 24.07
N ASP A 500 34.30 2.28 24.29
CA ASP A 500 35.19 1.66 25.25
C ASP A 500 36.26 0.78 24.56
N THR A 501 37.32 0.47 25.28
CA THR A 501 38.41 -0.44 24.85
C THR A 501 38.26 -1.85 25.46
N GLY A 502 37.05 -2.27 25.76
CA GLY A 502 36.74 -3.58 26.33
C GLY A 502 36.85 -4.75 25.35
N PRO A 503 36.34 -5.93 25.70
CA PRO A 503 36.44 -7.15 24.89
C PRO A 503 35.51 -7.14 23.66
N GLY A 504 34.64 -6.12 23.51
CA GLY A 504 33.66 -6.05 22.44
C GLY A 504 32.41 -6.91 22.66
N ILE A 505 31.48 -6.83 21.72
CA ILE A 505 30.18 -7.49 21.74
C ILE A 505 29.98 -8.23 20.42
N ALA A 506 29.73 -9.52 20.48
CA ALA A 506 29.50 -10.34 19.30
C ALA A 506 28.25 -9.86 18.52
N SER A 507 28.29 -9.91 17.20
CA SER A 507 27.26 -9.32 16.32
C SER A 507 25.86 -9.92 16.51
N ASP A 508 25.77 -11.20 16.86
CA ASP A 508 24.51 -11.89 17.18
C ASP A 508 23.85 -11.41 18.49
N LEU A 509 24.61 -10.72 19.32
CA LEU A 509 24.15 -10.16 20.59
C LEU A 509 23.69 -8.70 20.49
N HIS A 510 24.00 -7.95 19.42
CA HIS A 510 23.71 -6.52 19.31
C HIS A 510 22.23 -6.16 19.52
N GLY A 511 21.29 -7.00 19.09
CA GLY A 511 19.87 -6.81 19.37
C GLY A 511 19.49 -7.23 20.79
N ARG A 512 20.08 -8.32 21.28
CA ARG A 512 19.70 -8.97 22.55
C ARG A 512 20.18 -8.26 23.81
N ILE A 513 21.30 -7.52 23.73
CA ILE A 513 21.82 -6.77 24.89
C ILE A 513 20.83 -5.68 25.37
N PHE A 514 19.87 -5.31 24.57
CA PHE A 514 18.81 -4.36 24.90
C PHE A 514 17.50 -5.03 25.36
N GLU A 515 17.45 -6.36 25.45
CA GLU A 515 16.29 -7.09 25.99
C GLU A 515 16.23 -7.01 27.51
N PHE A 516 15.01 -7.05 28.04
CA PHE A 516 14.80 -7.06 29.51
C PHE A 516 15.44 -8.30 30.15
N ASN A 517 16.19 -8.09 31.24
CA ASN A 517 16.83 -9.15 32.00
C ASN A 517 17.95 -9.92 31.26
N TYR A 518 18.53 -9.33 30.19
CA TYR A 518 19.69 -9.92 29.53
C TYR A 518 21.00 -9.52 30.20
N SER A 519 21.80 -10.51 30.64
CA SER A 519 23.15 -10.35 31.16
C SER A 519 24.07 -11.37 30.51
N ALA A 520 25.15 -10.90 29.90
CA ALA A 520 26.14 -11.76 29.20
C ALA A 520 27.08 -12.52 30.17
N GLN A 521 27.05 -12.26 31.49
CA GLN A 521 27.89 -12.95 32.48
C GLN A 521 27.13 -14.12 33.12
N GLU A 522 27.45 -15.35 32.68
CA GLU A 522 27.18 -16.58 33.42
C GLU A 522 28.10 -16.60 34.65
N GLY A 523 27.55 -16.34 35.83
CA GLY A 523 28.27 -16.39 37.12
C GLY A 523 28.17 -15.09 37.90
N GLY A 524 26.92 -14.70 38.23
CA GLY A 524 26.57 -13.43 38.83
C GLY A 524 27.43 -13.01 40.01
N GLN A 525 28.13 -11.91 39.91
CA GLN A 525 28.26 -11.02 41.06
C GLN A 525 26.85 -10.56 41.46
N ALA A 526 26.42 -10.92 42.66
CA ALA A 526 25.11 -10.55 43.20
C ALA A 526 24.94 -9.02 43.11
N GLY A 527 24.04 -8.54 42.18
CA GLY A 527 23.68 -7.13 42.11
C GLY A 527 23.32 -6.55 40.73
N LYS A 528 23.68 -7.15 39.60
CA LYS A 528 23.34 -6.61 38.27
C LYS A 528 22.25 -7.44 37.55
N LEU A 529 21.03 -6.97 37.59
CA LEU A 529 19.81 -7.62 37.07
C LEU A 529 19.65 -7.56 35.53
N GLY A 530 20.68 -7.19 34.76
CA GLY A 530 20.56 -7.06 33.29
C GLY A 530 19.57 -5.96 32.83
N PHE A 531 19.30 -4.98 33.69
CA PHE A 531 18.28 -3.94 33.49
C PHE A 531 18.82 -2.70 32.76
N GLY A 532 20.12 -2.42 32.84
CA GLY A 532 20.68 -1.12 32.46
C GLY A 532 20.52 -0.74 30.99
N LEU A 533 20.94 -1.60 30.04
CA LEU A 533 20.84 -1.29 28.59
C LEU A 533 19.40 -1.28 28.07
N TRP A 534 18.55 -2.20 28.58
CA TRP A 534 17.12 -2.16 28.29
C TRP A 534 16.51 -0.83 28.75
N TRP A 535 16.84 -0.39 29.97
CA TRP A 535 16.39 0.89 30.48
C TRP A 535 16.90 2.06 29.65
N THR A 536 18.18 2.07 29.26
CA THR A 536 18.76 3.12 28.40
C THR A 536 18.01 3.20 27.08
N LYS A 537 17.74 2.07 26.43
CA LYS A 537 16.94 2.01 25.18
C LYS A 537 15.54 2.58 25.39
N THR A 538 14.87 2.20 26.47
CA THR A 538 13.54 2.68 26.82
C THR A 538 13.53 4.19 27.09
N MET A 539 14.53 4.72 27.83
CA MET A 539 14.65 6.16 28.06
C MET A 539 14.92 6.92 26.77
N MET A 540 15.83 6.45 25.93
CA MET A 540 16.08 7.05 24.62
C MET A 540 14.81 7.13 23.77
N ALA A 541 14.01 6.07 23.71
CA ALA A 541 12.73 6.06 23.00
C ALA A 541 11.74 7.10 23.60
N ARG A 542 11.67 7.26 24.93
CA ARG A 542 10.84 8.28 25.60
C ARG A 542 11.29 9.73 25.33
N LEU A 543 12.58 9.92 25.01
CA LEU A 543 13.15 11.21 24.61
C LEU A 543 12.99 11.47 23.09
N GLY A 544 12.30 10.59 22.35
CA GLY A 544 12.21 10.65 20.89
C GLY A 544 13.52 10.28 20.18
N GLY A 545 14.48 9.70 20.91
CA GLY A 545 15.80 9.33 20.42
C GLY A 545 15.92 7.84 20.11
N LYS A 546 17.11 7.45 19.64
CA LYS A 546 17.47 6.04 19.35
C LYS A 546 18.82 5.69 19.94
N ILE A 547 19.03 4.42 20.27
CA ILE A 547 20.34 3.87 20.67
C ILE A 547 20.67 2.67 19.80
N SER A 548 21.93 2.58 19.39
CA SER A 548 22.50 1.43 18.68
C SER A 548 23.88 1.11 19.22
N VAL A 549 24.42 -0.06 18.89
CA VAL A 549 25.77 -0.49 19.24
C VAL A 549 26.49 -0.95 17.98
N GLU A 550 27.76 -0.59 17.90
CA GLU A 550 28.70 -1.07 16.88
C GLU A 550 29.90 -1.71 17.60
N SER A 551 30.21 -2.96 17.27
CA SER A 551 31.37 -3.68 17.82
C SER A 551 31.74 -4.82 16.87
N ASP A 552 33.03 -5.09 16.74
CA ASP A 552 33.55 -6.21 15.94
C ASP A 552 33.60 -7.54 16.73
N GLY A 553 33.24 -7.51 18.01
CA GLY A 553 33.26 -8.66 18.90
C GLY A 553 34.67 -9.05 19.42
N GLN A 554 35.68 -8.22 19.16
CA GLN A 554 37.07 -8.48 19.55
C GLN A 554 37.74 -7.32 20.30
N GLN A 555 37.44 -6.06 19.90
CA GLN A 555 38.06 -4.86 20.50
C GLN A 555 37.03 -3.74 20.63
N GLY A 556 36.57 -3.52 21.88
CA GLY A 556 35.73 -2.41 22.25
C GLY A 556 34.29 -2.47 21.71
N ALA A 557 33.45 -1.60 22.25
CA ALA A 557 32.13 -1.35 21.78
C ALA A 557 31.86 0.15 21.71
N THR A 558 31.10 0.58 20.69
CA THR A 558 30.65 1.96 20.53
C THR A 558 29.13 2.00 20.62
N PHE A 559 28.61 2.65 21.63
CA PHE A 559 27.19 2.94 21.76
C PHE A 559 26.89 4.30 21.14
N ARG A 560 25.98 4.33 20.17
CA ARG A 560 25.56 5.54 19.47
C ARG A 560 24.17 5.95 19.90
N LEU A 561 24.08 7.13 20.52
CA LEU A 561 22.84 7.76 20.98
C LEU A 561 22.44 8.85 19.99
N LYS A 562 21.21 8.82 19.48
CA LYS A 562 20.65 9.84 18.56
C LYS A 562 19.55 10.61 19.28
N PHE A 563 19.68 11.94 19.39
CA PHE A 563 18.72 12.84 19.98
C PHE A 563 18.14 13.77 18.91
N PRO A 564 16.83 14.04 18.88
CA PRO A 564 16.27 15.02 17.96
C PRO A 564 16.75 16.43 18.34
N VAL A 565 17.04 17.28 17.35
CA VAL A 565 17.48 18.67 17.58
C VAL A 565 16.30 19.48 18.14
N SER A 566 16.53 20.22 19.24
CA SER A 566 15.51 21.10 19.82
C SER A 566 15.22 22.28 18.89
N GLY A 567 14.00 22.36 18.34
CA GLY A 567 13.54 23.49 17.52
C GLY A 567 13.02 23.15 16.13
N GLU A 568 13.36 22.01 15.56
CA GLU A 568 12.64 21.45 14.41
C GLU A 568 11.60 20.46 14.97
N ALA A 569 10.36 20.92 15.15
CA ALA A 569 9.22 20.00 15.17
C ALA A 569 9.41 19.04 13.99
N LEU A 570 9.16 17.76 14.20
CA LEU A 570 9.16 16.72 13.18
C LEU A 570 8.52 17.28 11.89
N GLY A 571 9.26 18.03 11.12
CA GLY A 571 9.00 18.39 9.76
C GLY A 571 9.35 17.14 8.98
N GLU A 572 8.36 16.63 8.32
CA GLU A 572 8.36 15.63 7.29
C GLU A 572 9.71 15.58 6.56
N ASP A 573 10.24 14.38 6.41
CA ASP A 573 11.36 14.11 5.51
C ASP A 573 11.06 14.71 4.12
N GLY A 574 11.56 15.93 3.91
CA GLY A 574 11.70 16.52 2.60
C GLY A 574 12.93 15.89 1.95
N GLY A 575 12.70 14.79 1.22
CA GLY A 575 13.72 14.24 0.36
C GLY A 575 14.06 15.23 -0.76
N GLU A 576 15.34 15.54 -0.90
CA GLU A 576 15.93 15.96 -2.16
C GLU A 576 16.25 14.73 -3.03
#